data_4c24c29d2ff10b0e42bb590921ef6140
#
_entry.id   4c24c29d2ff10b0e42bb590921ef6140
#
_cell.length_a   1.000
_cell.length_b   1.000
_cell.length_c   1.000
_cell.angle_alpha   90.00
_cell.angle_beta   90.00
_cell.angle_gamma   90.00
#
_symmetry.space_group_name_H-M   'P 1'
#
loop_
_entity.id
_entity.type
_entity.pdbx_description
1 polymer ?
#
loop_
_entity_poly.entity_id
_entity_poly.type
_entity_poly.pdbx_seq_one_letter_code
_entity_poly.pdbx_strand_id
1 'polypeptide(L)' 'NKELVKLIKEYFEVGETEASSYISILDKNETISILRKMGIEEKESKKLLK' A
#
# COMPACT_ATOMS: atom_id res chain seq x y z
N ASN A 1 7.45 -5.41 -1.65
CA ASN A 1 6.42 -6.44 -1.58
C ASN A 1 5.45 -6.29 -2.74
N LYS A 2 5.36 -7.32 -3.55
CA LYS A 2 4.53 -7.29 -4.75
C LYS A 2 3.06 -7.09 -4.46
N GLU A 3 2.58 -7.66 -3.37
CA GLU A 3 1.19 -7.52 -2.99
C GLU A 3 0.84 -6.09 -2.59
N LEU A 4 1.76 -5.44 -1.88
CA LEU A 4 1.58 -4.05 -1.50
C LEU A 4 1.53 -3.15 -2.73
N VAL A 5 2.42 -3.39 -3.69
CA VAL A 5 2.43 -2.63 -4.95
C VAL A 5 1.09 -2.78 -5.67
N LYS A 6 0.57 -4.00 -5.72
CA LYS A 6 -0.70 -4.28 -6.38
C LYS A 6 -1.86 -3.53 -5.71
N LEU A 7 -1.87 -3.52 -4.39
CA LEU A 7 -2.92 -2.83 -3.63
C LEU A 7 -2.88 -1.32 -3.83
N ILE A 8 -1.69 -0.73 -3.77
CA ILE A 8 -1.53 0.70 -3.98
C ILE A 8 -1.90 1.09 -5.40
N LYS A 9 -1.51 0.25 -6.36
CA LYS A 9 -1.85 0.43 -7.76
C LYS A 9 -3.37 0.52 -7.96
N GLU A 10 -4.10 -0.36 -7.32
CA GLU A 10 -5.56 -0.36 -7.40
C GLU A 10 -6.18 0.83 -6.68
N TYR A 11 -5.67 1.17 -5.51
CA TYR A 11 -6.21 2.27 -4.72
C TYR A 11 -6.11 3.61 -5.44
N PHE A 12 -4.96 3.90 -6.01
CA PHE A 12 -4.73 5.16 -6.72
C PHE A 12 -5.05 5.10 -8.21
N GLU A 13 -5.37 3.92 -8.71
CA GLU A 13 -5.63 3.70 -10.14
C GLU A 13 -4.47 4.17 -11.02
N VAL A 14 -3.27 3.74 -10.65
CA VAL A 14 -2.04 4.12 -11.36
C VAL A 14 -1.30 2.88 -11.86
N GLY A 15 -0.25 3.09 -12.62
CA GLY A 15 0.58 1.99 -13.12
C GLY A 15 1.51 1.46 -12.03
N GLU A 16 2.18 0.36 -12.33
CA GLU A 16 3.07 -0.31 -11.38
C GLU A 16 4.24 0.56 -10.96
N THR A 17 4.84 1.27 -11.91
CA THR A 17 5.96 2.15 -11.62
C THR A 17 5.55 3.28 -10.69
N GLU A 18 4.39 3.86 -10.94
CA GLU A 18 3.86 4.93 -10.11
C GLU A 18 3.52 4.44 -8.71
N ALA A 19 2.93 3.25 -8.62
CA ALA A 19 2.62 2.65 -7.33
C ALA A 19 3.88 2.43 -6.50
N SER A 20 4.94 1.95 -7.12
CA SER A 20 6.23 1.77 -6.45
C SER A 20 6.78 3.10 -5.93
N SER A 21 6.63 4.16 -6.72
CA SER A 21 7.05 5.50 -6.31
C SER A 21 6.27 5.99 -5.10
N TYR A 22 4.96 5.76 -5.09
CA TYR A 22 4.12 6.12 -3.94
C TYR A 22 4.56 5.41 -2.68
N ILE A 23 4.86 4.13 -2.79
CA ILE A 23 5.31 3.34 -1.64
C ILE A 23 6.60 3.89 -1.06
N SER A 24 7.50 4.39 -1.91
CA SER A 24 8.76 4.99 -1.48
C SER A 24 8.55 6.30 -0.73
N ILE A 25 7.50 7.03 -1.06
CA ILE A 25 7.20 8.34 -0.47
C ILE A 25 6.37 8.22 0.79
N LEU A 26 5.41 7.30 0.80
CA LEU A 26 4.51 7.11 1.93
C LEU A 26 5.25 6.53 3.14
N ASP A 27 4.98 7.08 4.31
CA ASP A 27 5.53 6.48 5.51
C ASP A 27 4.63 5.31 5.95
N LYS A 28 5.07 4.60 6.97
CA LYS A 28 4.38 3.41 7.47
C LYS A 28 2.94 3.71 7.89
N ASN A 29 2.75 4.79 8.62
CA ASN A 29 1.43 5.17 9.12
C ASN A 29 0.48 5.54 7.99
N GLU A 30 0.98 6.25 7.00
CA GLU A 30 0.17 6.63 5.85
C GLU A 30 -0.24 5.40 5.05
N THR A 31 0.69 4.47 4.86
CA THR A 31 0.40 3.23 4.13
C THR A 31 -0.65 2.40 4.86
N ILE A 32 -0.53 2.27 6.17
CA ILE A 32 -1.52 1.54 6.98
C ILE A 32 -2.89 2.18 6.88
N SER A 33 -2.93 3.51 6.91
CA SER A 33 -4.18 4.26 6.78
C SER A 33 -4.88 3.95 5.46
N ILE A 34 -4.13 3.93 4.38
CA ILE A 34 -4.65 3.62 3.05
C ILE A 34 -5.18 2.19 3.00
N LEU A 35 -4.41 1.25 3.52
CA LEU A 35 -4.81 -0.16 3.53
C LEU A 35 -6.08 -0.37 4.35
N ARG A 36 -6.22 0.36 5.44
CA ARG A 36 -7.42 0.30 6.26
C ARG A 36 -8.65 0.77 5.47
N LYS A 37 -8.51 1.82 4.70
CA LYS A 37 -9.59 2.32 3.84
C LYS A 37 -9.99 1.30 2.80
N MET A 38 -9.06 0.45 2.41
CA MET A 38 -9.31 -0.63 1.45
C MET A 38 -9.94 -1.86 2.11
N GLY A 39 -10.15 -1.83 3.42
CA GLY A 39 -10.73 -2.95 4.15
C GLY A 39 -9.72 -3.97 4.64
N ILE A 40 -8.45 -3.62 4.63
CA ILE A 40 -7.40 -4.53 5.08
C ILE A 40 -7.11 -4.29 6.56
N GLU A 41 -7.12 -5.35 7.34
CA GLU A 41 -6.87 -5.28 8.78
C GLU A 41 -5.44 -4.86 9.10
N GLU A 42 -5.25 -4.25 10.27
CA GLU A 42 -3.94 -3.80 10.71
C GLU A 42 -2.91 -4.91 10.72
N LYS A 43 -3.29 -6.10 11.15
CA LYS A 43 -2.40 -7.27 11.16
C LYS A 43 -1.87 -7.58 9.78
N GLU A 44 -2.75 -7.59 8.79
CA GLU A 44 -2.37 -7.83 7.41
C GLU A 44 -1.49 -6.71 6.88
N SER A 45 -1.83 -5.47 7.21
CA SER A 45 -1.03 -4.32 6.80
C SER A 45 0.41 -4.44 7.29
N LYS A 46 0.60 -4.85 8.54
CA LYS A 46 1.93 -5.02 9.11
C LYS A 46 2.72 -6.10 8.39
N LYS A 47 2.05 -7.18 8.00
CA LYS A 47 2.69 -8.25 7.24
C LYS A 47 3.15 -7.78 5.86
N LEU A 48 2.32 -6.96 5.23
CA LEU A 48 2.63 -6.43 3.91
C LEU A 48 3.79 -5.44 3.93
N LEU A 49 4.01 -4.78 5.06
CA LEU A 49 5.06 -3.79 5.21
C LEU A 49 6.42 -4.36 5.62
N LYS A 50 6.49 -5.62 5.89
CA LYS A 50 7.76 -6.26 6.25
C LYS A 50 8.69 -6.43 5.07
#